data_f20dc7815d31b99ee6dfa957f588557c
#
_entry.id   f20dc7815d31b99ee6dfa957f588557c
#
_cell.length_a   1.000
_cell.length_b   1.000
_cell.length_c   1.000
_cell.angle_alpha   90.00
_cell.angle_beta   90.00
_cell.angle_gamma   90.00
#
_symmetry.space_group_name_H-M   'P 1'
#
loop_
_entity.id
_entity.type
_entity.pdbx_description
1 polymer ?
#
loop_
_entity_poly.entity_id
_entity_poly.type
_entity_poly.pdbx_seq_one_letter_code
_entity_poly.pdbx_strand_id
1 'polypeptide(L)'
;MKILMLNALTEQSGSGIRFWSIAKELARQGHSLCFLERSITKNGRMRNVGIRYRSSQDTGIQWLDMLRATWLNLCHGLKFRPQWVFVLKPMPNTCLPALFLKWLFKHKIVLDIDDLDFDYYLDGTRRQLVRFFFQSFPPHFDLITTHNRYLQNFIIDELGISPEKIYFLPQGVETNKFLQAQVDQRYQERWGIKPDDEVIVYSASLGITSDFQHVLPMLKDFVGKREKVKILVIGDGSRKPHFVNKVEAYGLQERILFTGYLNHAEMPMVLKLAKVGINYMAPTRANQSRASIKVREYLAAGLKVVCNPVGDAEAFKDYVTLCTGIEEFPGAIGKALGEKNPEKAREAQKFVERNFSWPHLVEDFLSHLKKS
;
A
#
# COMPACT_ATOMS: atom_id res chain seq x y z
N MET A 1 16.84 10.65 -17.26
CA MET A 1 17.84 10.23 -16.25
C MET A 1 17.98 8.71 -16.25
N LYS A 2 19.13 8.19 -15.79
CA LYS A 2 19.31 6.76 -15.48
C LYS A 2 19.07 6.54 -13.99
N ILE A 3 18.08 5.73 -13.63
CA ILE A 3 17.68 5.50 -12.24
C ILE A 3 17.75 4.02 -11.94
N LEU A 4 18.52 3.64 -10.91
CA LEU A 4 18.53 2.29 -10.34
C LEU A 4 17.55 2.25 -9.17
N MET A 5 16.62 1.30 -9.19
CA MET A 5 15.64 1.11 -8.12
C MET A 5 15.90 -0.22 -7.43
N LEU A 6 16.16 -0.17 -6.12
CA LEU A 6 16.47 -1.33 -5.28
C LEU A 6 15.34 -1.60 -4.31
N ASN A 7 14.59 -2.66 -4.55
CA ASN A 7 13.50 -3.11 -3.69
C ASN A 7 14.02 -4.14 -2.67
N ALA A 8 13.90 -3.82 -1.38
CA ALA A 8 14.28 -4.75 -0.30
C ALA A 8 13.32 -5.93 -0.14
N LEU A 9 12.09 -5.80 -0.64
CA LEU A 9 11.00 -6.74 -0.48
C LEU A 9 10.71 -7.51 -1.76
N THR A 10 9.65 -8.33 -1.71
CA THR A 10 9.15 -9.07 -2.87
C THR A 10 8.05 -8.29 -3.59
N GLU A 11 7.72 -8.74 -4.80
CA GLU A 11 6.68 -8.16 -5.67
C GLU A 11 5.27 -8.14 -5.05
N GLN A 12 4.99 -8.98 -4.06
CA GLN A 12 3.66 -9.12 -3.45
C GLN A 12 3.43 -8.18 -2.27
N SER A 13 4.47 -7.50 -1.78
CA SER A 13 4.33 -6.57 -0.66
C SER A 13 3.66 -5.25 -1.07
N GLY A 14 2.88 -4.65 -0.16
CA GLY A 14 2.27 -3.33 -0.39
C GLY A 14 3.31 -2.25 -0.74
N SER A 15 4.41 -2.21 -0.02
CA SER A 15 5.55 -1.33 -0.29
C SER A 15 6.18 -1.61 -1.66
N GLY A 16 6.30 -2.89 -2.04
CA GLY A 16 6.78 -3.29 -3.37
C GLY A 16 5.84 -2.84 -4.50
N ILE A 17 4.52 -2.86 -4.28
CA ILE A 17 3.51 -2.33 -5.23
C ILE A 17 3.68 -0.82 -5.39
N ARG A 18 3.84 -0.07 -4.28
CA ARG A 18 4.13 1.36 -4.28
C ARG A 18 5.37 1.66 -5.12
N PHE A 19 6.48 1.02 -4.79
CA PHE A 19 7.77 1.27 -5.42
C PHE A 19 7.78 0.92 -6.92
N TRP A 20 7.09 -0.16 -7.29
CA TRP A 20 6.87 -0.53 -8.69
C TRP A 20 6.00 0.48 -9.44
N SER A 21 4.99 1.05 -8.79
CA SER A 21 4.13 2.08 -9.41
C SER A 21 4.90 3.37 -9.69
N ILE A 22 5.81 3.77 -8.79
CA ILE A 22 6.75 4.85 -9.02
C ILE A 22 7.66 4.53 -10.22
N ALA A 23 8.20 3.29 -10.29
CA ALA A 23 9.05 2.87 -11.39
C ALA A 23 8.34 2.92 -12.75
N LYS A 24 7.09 2.42 -12.82
CA LYS A 24 6.29 2.48 -14.04
C LYS A 24 6.08 3.90 -14.53
N GLU A 25 5.79 4.80 -13.62
CA GLU A 25 5.54 6.19 -13.98
C GLU A 25 6.82 6.92 -14.41
N LEU A 26 7.94 6.69 -13.73
CA LEU A 26 9.25 7.19 -14.16
C LEU A 26 9.63 6.70 -15.56
N ALA A 27 9.37 5.42 -15.87
CA ALA A 27 9.60 4.86 -17.21
C ALA A 27 8.70 5.51 -18.27
N ARG A 28 7.41 5.71 -17.94
CA ARG A 28 6.44 6.38 -18.82
C ARG A 28 6.84 7.81 -19.15
N GLN A 29 7.52 8.50 -18.23
CA GLN A 29 8.07 9.84 -18.42
C GLN A 29 9.46 9.83 -19.13
N GLY A 30 9.86 8.68 -19.70
CA GLY A 30 11.04 8.58 -20.56
C GLY A 30 12.37 8.39 -19.81
N HIS A 31 12.34 8.01 -18.53
CA HIS A 31 13.56 7.72 -17.78
C HIS A 31 14.04 6.27 -18.01
N SER A 32 15.36 6.08 -18.09
CA SER A 32 15.98 4.75 -18.21
C SER A 32 16.09 4.11 -16.84
N LEU A 33 15.35 3.01 -16.63
CA LEU A 33 15.26 2.35 -15.32
C LEU A 33 15.89 0.97 -15.32
N CYS A 34 16.53 0.64 -14.18
CA CYS A 34 16.87 -0.71 -13.78
C CYS A 34 16.23 -1.00 -12.43
N PHE A 35 15.29 -1.97 -12.38
CA PHE A 35 14.55 -2.34 -11.18
C PHE A 35 15.00 -3.71 -10.69
N LEU A 36 15.44 -3.78 -9.45
CA LEU A 36 15.97 -4.99 -8.83
C LEU A 36 15.15 -5.30 -7.58
N GLU A 37 14.67 -6.53 -7.47
CA GLU A 37 13.92 -7.01 -6.29
C GLU A 37 14.18 -8.49 -6.01
N ARG A 38 13.74 -8.95 -4.85
CA ARG A 38 13.61 -10.37 -4.55
C ARG A 38 12.31 -10.88 -5.14
N SER A 39 12.27 -12.12 -5.62
CA SER A 39 11.05 -12.70 -6.20
C SER A 39 10.78 -14.08 -5.64
N ILE A 40 9.53 -14.32 -5.27
CA ILE A 40 9.04 -15.63 -4.83
C ILE A 40 8.70 -16.50 -6.06
N THR A 41 8.40 -15.88 -7.20
CA THR A 41 8.00 -16.57 -8.44
C THR A 41 9.14 -16.63 -9.45
N LYS A 42 9.20 -17.69 -10.27
CA LYS A 42 10.19 -17.83 -11.34
C LYS A 42 10.13 -16.72 -12.39
N ASN A 43 8.97 -16.12 -12.59
CA ASN A 43 8.72 -15.15 -13.66
C ASN A 43 8.77 -13.69 -13.20
N GLY A 44 8.76 -13.42 -11.88
CA GLY A 44 8.72 -12.06 -11.34
C GLY A 44 7.57 -11.21 -11.90
N ARG A 45 7.77 -9.89 -11.98
CA ARG A 45 6.81 -8.95 -12.59
C ARG A 45 6.85 -9.05 -14.12
N MET A 46 5.70 -8.81 -14.77
CA MET A 46 5.62 -8.80 -16.23
C MET A 46 6.55 -7.74 -16.87
N ARG A 47 7.26 -8.13 -17.91
CA ARG A 47 8.37 -7.41 -18.55
C ARG A 47 7.98 -6.22 -19.46
N ASN A 48 6.71 -5.82 -19.53
CA ASN A 48 6.17 -5.01 -20.65
C ASN A 48 6.19 -3.48 -20.49
N VAL A 49 7.07 -2.89 -19.66
CA VAL A 49 7.00 -1.45 -19.36
C VAL A 49 8.30 -0.67 -19.68
N GLY A 50 9.18 -1.21 -20.53
CA GLY A 50 10.46 -0.52 -20.84
C GLY A 50 11.48 -0.46 -19.69
N ILE A 51 11.21 -1.21 -18.61
CA ILE A 51 12.07 -1.28 -17.41
C ILE A 51 12.99 -2.50 -17.53
N ARG A 52 14.30 -2.32 -17.29
CA ARG A 52 15.24 -3.41 -17.11
C ARG A 52 14.98 -4.08 -15.77
N TYR A 53 14.14 -5.10 -15.77
CA TYR A 53 13.77 -5.84 -14.56
C TYR A 53 14.71 -7.02 -14.32
N ARG A 54 15.12 -7.21 -13.05
CA ARG A 54 15.87 -8.39 -12.58
C ARG A 54 15.37 -8.77 -11.18
N SER A 55 15.30 -10.07 -10.92
CA SER A 55 14.95 -10.60 -9.62
C SER A 55 15.95 -11.64 -9.15
N SER A 56 16.23 -11.67 -7.84
CA SER A 56 16.88 -12.79 -7.19
C SER A 56 15.80 -13.75 -6.68
N GLN A 57 15.89 -15.04 -7.04
CA GLN A 57 15.01 -16.05 -6.45
C GLN A 57 15.41 -16.30 -5.00
N ASP A 58 14.41 -16.41 -4.12
CA ASP A 58 14.62 -16.79 -2.74
C ASP A 58 14.93 -18.29 -2.62
N THR A 59 15.94 -18.62 -1.82
CA THR A 59 16.33 -20.01 -1.52
C THR A 59 15.61 -20.54 -0.29
N GLY A 60 14.91 -19.68 0.45
CA GLY A 60 14.28 -19.96 1.74
C GLY A 60 15.20 -19.74 2.93
N ILE A 61 16.49 -19.48 2.71
CA ILE A 61 17.46 -19.16 3.76
C ILE A 61 17.71 -17.65 3.76
N GLN A 62 17.05 -16.94 4.67
CA GLN A 62 16.98 -15.47 4.67
C GLN A 62 18.34 -14.75 4.57
N TRP A 63 19.35 -15.17 5.35
CA TRP A 63 20.65 -14.51 5.33
C TRP A 63 21.38 -14.72 4.00
N LEU A 64 21.26 -15.91 3.39
CA LEU A 64 21.84 -16.22 2.09
C LEU A 64 21.16 -15.43 0.98
N ASP A 65 19.85 -15.32 1.04
CA ASP A 65 19.06 -14.52 0.10
C ASP A 65 19.43 -13.04 0.20
N MET A 66 19.66 -12.52 1.40
CA MET A 66 20.14 -11.15 1.60
C MET A 66 21.54 -10.92 1.00
N LEU A 67 22.49 -11.82 1.24
CA LEU A 67 23.85 -11.72 0.67
C LEU A 67 23.81 -11.78 -0.87
N ARG A 68 23.05 -12.72 -1.41
CA ARG A 68 22.86 -12.86 -2.87
C ARG A 68 22.22 -11.62 -3.48
N ALA A 69 21.17 -11.10 -2.87
CA ALA A 69 20.52 -9.87 -3.32
C ALA A 69 21.47 -8.66 -3.27
N THR A 70 22.26 -8.53 -2.18
CA THR A 70 23.28 -7.48 -2.04
C THR A 70 24.28 -7.53 -3.19
N TRP A 71 24.83 -8.73 -3.47
CA TRP A 71 25.78 -8.94 -4.55
C TRP A 71 25.22 -8.64 -5.93
N LEU A 72 24.00 -9.13 -6.22
CA LEU A 72 23.34 -8.90 -7.49
C LEU A 72 23.01 -7.40 -7.69
N ASN A 73 22.51 -6.73 -6.65
CA ASN A 73 22.25 -5.31 -6.67
C ASN A 73 23.52 -4.51 -6.98
N LEU A 74 24.63 -4.87 -6.38
CA LEU A 74 25.92 -4.24 -6.64
C LEU A 74 26.37 -4.48 -8.09
N CYS A 75 26.41 -5.73 -8.55
CA CYS A 75 26.84 -6.07 -9.91
C CYS A 75 26.01 -5.38 -10.99
N HIS A 76 24.69 -5.35 -10.82
CA HIS A 76 23.80 -4.66 -11.75
C HIS A 76 23.97 -3.14 -11.70
N GLY A 77 24.16 -2.57 -10.51
CA GLY A 77 24.42 -1.15 -10.32
C GLY A 77 25.70 -0.70 -11.01
N LEU A 78 26.81 -1.46 -10.87
CA LEU A 78 28.08 -1.20 -11.53
C LEU A 78 27.96 -1.21 -13.07
N LYS A 79 27.22 -2.19 -13.62
CA LYS A 79 26.97 -2.27 -15.09
C LYS A 79 26.04 -1.18 -15.60
N PHE A 80 25.05 -0.80 -14.83
CA PHE A 80 24.04 0.15 -15.25
C PHE A 80 24.53 1.60 -15.19
N ARG A 81 25.46 1.92 -14.26
CA ARG A 81 26.00 3.25 -14.00
C ARG A 81 24.88 4.29 -13.87
N PRO A 82 24.05 4.20 -12.82
CA PRO A 82 22.92 5.11 -12.63
C PRO A 82 23.40 6.55 -12.38
N GLN A 83 22.51 7.51 -12.56
CA GLN A 83 22.66 8.89 -12.05
C GLN A 83 22.05 9.01 -10.65
N TRP A 84 20.98 8.26 -10.41
CA TRP A 84 20.28 8.20 -9.14
C TRP A 84 20.07 6.74 -8.72
N VAL A 85 20.22 6.48 -7.42
CA VAL A 85 19.83 5.19 -6.82
C VAL A 85 18.67 5.44 -5.88
N PHE A 86 17.52 4.82 -6.15
CA PHE A 86 16.34 4.90 -5.31
C PHE A 86 16.15 3.58 -4.57
N VAL A 87 16.13 3.63 -3.26
CA VAL A 87 16.14 2.48 -2.36
C VAL A 87 14.83 2.42 -1.60
N LEU A 88 14.17 1.27 -1.63
CA LEU A 88 13.01 1.01 -0.76
C LEU A 88 13.51 0.34 0.52
N LYS A 89 13.21 0.96 1.64
CA LYS A 89 13.48 0.55 3.02
C LYS A 89 14.96 0.48 3.42
N PRO A 90 15.30 0.83 4.65
CA PRO A 90 16.68 0.84 5.13
C PRO A 90 17.19 -0.57 5.47
N MET A 91 17.29 -1.44 4.46
CA MET A 91 17.74 -2.82 4.60
C MET A 91 19.15 -3.02 4.02
N PRO A 92 19.99 -3.91 4.59
CA PRO A 92 21.37 -4.09 4.13
C PRO A 92 21.49 -4.46 2.65
N ASN A 93 20.60 -5.31 2.13
CA ASN A 93 20.61 -5.77 0.74
C ASN A 93 20.39 -4.68 -0.30
N THR A 94 19.85 -3.55 0.10
CA THR A 94 19.62 -2.39 -0.77
C THR A 94 20.51 -1.21 -0.41
N CYS A 95 20.67 -0.93 0.88
CA CYS A 95 21.46 0.21 1.35
C CYS A 95 22.97 0.04 1.11
N LEU A 96 23.54 -1.14 1.40
CA LEU A 96 24.99 -1.36 1.21
C LEU A 96 25.40 -1.17 -0.27
N PRO A 97 24.72 -1.77 -1.27
CA PRO A 97 25.02 -1.49 -2.67
C PRO A 97 24.85 -0.02 -3.04
N ALA A 98 23.82 0.66 -2.55
CA ALA A 98 23.58 2.06 -2.83
C ALA A 98 24.70 2.96 -2.29
N LEU A 99 25.12 2.74 -1.05
CA LEU A 99 26.21 3.47 -0.41
C LEU A 99 27.56 3.21 -1.10
N PHE A 100 27.84 1.97 -1.50
CA PHE A 100 29.04 1.64 -2.26
C PHE A 100 29.05 2.33 -3.62
N LEU A 101 27.94 2.32 -4.35
CA LEU A 101 27.81 3.01 -5.64
C LEU A 101 27.94 4.53 -5.47
N LYS A 102 27.38 5.11 -4.42
CA LYS A 102 27.57 6.53 -4.07
C LYS A 102 29.04 6.86 -3.84
N TRP A 103 29.74 6.05 -3.06
CA TRP A 103 31.16 6.25 -2.78
C TRP A 103 32.01 6.16 -4.06
N LEU A 104 31.73 5.18 -4.93
CA LEU A 104 32.52 4.94 -6.13
C LEU A 104 32.26 5.98 -7.25
N PHE A 105 31.00 6.38 -7.46
CA PHE A 105 30.59 7.18 -8.62
C PHE A 105 30.04 8.55 -8.24
N LYS A 106 29.95 8.88 -6.96
CA LYS A 106 29.35 10.12 -6.42
C LYS A 106 27.89 10.31 -6.87
N HIS A 107 27.15 9.20 -7.04
CA HIS A 107 25.72 9.24 -7.34
C HIS A 107 24.92 9.83 -6.18
N LYS A 108 23.78 10.45 -6.49
CA LYS A 108 22.79 10.78 -5.47
C LYS A 108 21.92 9.59 -5.14
N ILE A 109 21.59 9.42 -3.86
CA ILE A 109 20.80 8.30 -3.35
C ILE A 109 19.58 8.76 -2.57
N VAL A 110 18.44 8.14 -2.88
CA VAL A 110 17.14 8.40 -2.23
C VAL A 110 16.72 7.15 -1.45
N LEU A 111 16.21 7.33 -0.25
CA LEU A 111 15.65 6.26 0.57
C LEU A 111 14.16 6.48 0.78
N ASP A 112 13.32 5.52 0.38
CA ASP A 112 11.88 5.52 0.67
C ASP A 112 11.63 4.76 1.98
N ILE A 113 11.13 5.47 2.99
CA ILE A 113 10.69 4.90 4.28
C ILE A 113 9.17 5.00 4.30
N ASP A 114 8.51 3.87 4.08
CA ASP A 114 7.05 3.79 3.95
C ASP A 114 6.34 3.08 5.11
N ASP A 115 7.09 2.41 5.99
CA ASP A 115 6.57 1.74 7.19
C ASP A 115 7.63 1.68 8.29
N LEU A 116 7.22 1.47 9.54
CA LEU A 116 8.09 1.10 10.65
C LEU A 116 8.22 -0.43 10.72
N ASP A 117 9.03 -1.01 9.82
CA ASP A 117 9.11 -2.46 9.66
C ASP A 117 9.47 -3.22 10.93
N PHE A 118 10.28 -2.62 11.82
CA PHE A 118 10.65 -3.26 13.08
C PHE A 118 9.46 -3.47 14.02
N ASP A 119 8.36 -2.74 13.87
CA ASP A 119 7.16 -2.92 14.69
C ASP A 119 6.28 -4.11 14.25
N TYR A 120 6.58 -4.74 13.10
CA TYR A 120 5.92 -5.97 12.66
C TYR A 120 6.56 -7.24 13.22
N TYR A 121 7.77 -7.17 13.78
CA TYR A 121 8.44 -8.33 14.32
C TYR A 121 8.06 -8.56 15.80
N LEU A 122 7.56 -9.77 16.08
CA LEU A 122 7.28 -10.24 17.45
C LEU A 122 8.58 -10.68 18.14
N ASP A 123 9.55 -11.16 17.38
CA ASP A 123 10.88 -11.55 17.85
C ASP A 123 11.70 -10.31 18.20
N GLY A 124 12.08 -10.18 19.47
CA GLY A 124 12.84 -9.05 19.98
C GLY A 124 14.20 -8.84 19.31
N THR A 125 14.91 -9.92 18.97
CA THR A 125 16.22 -9.85 18.32
C THR A 125 16.11 -9.31 16.91
N ARG A 126 15.16 -9.82 16.10
CA ARG A 126 14.91 -9.31 14.76
C ARG A 126 14.41 -7.87 14.79
N ARG A 127 13.54 -7.54 15.72
CA ARG A 127 13.04 -6.18 15.93
C ARG A 127 14.21 -5.21 16.20
N GLN A 128 15.12 -5.56 17.11
CA GLN A 128 16.29 -4.74 17.43
C GLN A 128 17.23 -4.59 16.23
N LEU A 129 17.48 -5.68 15.48
CA LEU A 129 18.32 -5.64 14.29
C LEU A 129 17.75 -4.73 13.20
N VAL A 130 16.45 -4.84 12.90
CA VAL A 130 15.80 -3.98 11.89
C VAL A 130 15.78 -2.53 12.38
N ARG A 131 15.52 -2.28 13.67
CA ARG A 131 15.58 -0.94 14.25
C ARG A 131 16.99 -0.34 14.13
N PHE A 132 18.01 -1.13 14.35
CA PHE A 132 19.41 -0.70 14.13
C PHE A 132 19.65 -0.24 12.69
N PHE A 133 19.11 -0.95 11.68
CA PHE A 133 19.22 -0.52 10.29
C PHE A 133 18.48 0.79 10.01
N PHE A 134 17.30 0.97 10.62
CA PHE A 134 16.56 2.24 10.55
C PHE A 134 17.30 3.42 11.18
N GLN A 135 18.14 3.17 12.16
CA GLN A 135 18.97 4.22 12.79
C GLN A 135 20.28 4.47 12.01
N SER A 136 20.87 3.42 11.44
CA SER A 136 22.22 3.48 10.86
C SER A 136 22.25 3.96 9.42
N PHE A 137 21.31 3.56 8.55
CA PHE A 137 21.38 3.86 7.13
C PHE A 137 20.89 5.24 6.72
N PRO A 138 19.73 5.75 7.24
CA PRO A 138 19.11 6.99 6.73
C PRO A 138 20.03 8.21 6.73
N PRO A 139 20.91 8.46 7.72
CA PRO A 139 21.76 9.65 7.75
C PRO A 139 22.70 9.79 6.54
N HIS A 140 23.02 8.69 5.86
CA HIS A 140 23.95 8.65 4.73
C HIS A 140 23.29 8.94 3.37
N PHE A 141 21.96 9.04 3.33
CA PHE A 141 21.20 9.35 2.14
C PHE A 141 21.13 10.85 1.86
N ASP A 142 21.04 11.21 0.58
CA ASP A 142 20.92 12.62 0.16
C ASP A 142 19.50 13.11 0.33
N LEU A 143 18.50 12.24 0.11
CA LEU A 143 17.09 12.51 0.23
C LEU A 143 16.37 11.30 0.84
N ILE A 144 15.39 11.55 1.69
CA ILE A 144 14.48 10.53 2.23
C ILE A 144 13.07 10.87 1.78
N THR A 145 12.33 9.88 1.24
CA THR A 145 10.91 10.03 0.95
C THR A 145 10.08 9.31 1.99
N THR A 146 8.95 9.90 2.37
CA THR A 146 7.96 9.31 3.26
C THR A 146 6.55 9.74 2.85
N HIS A 147 5.52 9.03 3.30
CA HIS A 147 4.17 9.18 2.78
C HIS A 147 3.12 9.64 3.80
N ASN A 148 3.47 9.74 5.07
CA ASN A 148 2.57 10.30 6.08
C ASN A 148 3.31 11.13 7.14
N ARG A 149 2.55 11.95 7.88
CA ARG A 149 3.10 12.87 8.87
C ARG A 149 3.71 12.15 10.08
N TYR A 150 3.14 11.02 10.48
CA TYR A 150 3.66 10.24 11.60
C TYR A 150 5.07 9.74 11.32
N LEU A 151 5.30 9.17 10.11
CA LEU A 151 6.63 8.75 9.66
C LEU A 151 7.58 9.94 9.51
N GLN A 152 7.11 11.05 8.99
CA GLN A 152 7.93 12.26 8.85
C GLN A 152 8.44 12.73 10.21
N ASN A 153 7.56 12.81 11.20
CA ASN A 153 7.95 13.17 12.57
C ASN A 153 8.93 12.15 13.18
N PHE A 154 8.66 10.85 12.99
CA PHE A 154 9.59 9.81 13.42
C PHE A 154 11.00 9.97 12.80
N ILE A 155 11.09 10.28 11.52
CA ILE A 155 12.37 10.47 10.82
C ILE A 155 13.11 11.71 11.36
N ILE A 156 12.39 12.78 11.66
CA ILE A 156 12.96 14.01 12.24
C ILE A 156 13.36 13.78 13.71
N ASP A 157 12.41 13.35 14.53
CA ASP A 157 12.54 13.38 15.99
C ASP A 157 13.34 12.19 16.52
N GLU A 158 13.14 10.98 15.97
CA GLU A 158 13.80 9.76 16.47
C GLU A 158 15.07 9.39 15.68
N LEU A 159 15.15 9.73 14.38
CA LEU A 159 16.36 9.48 13.59
C LEU A 159 17.28 10.70 13.45
N GLY A 160 16.86 11.87 13.91
CA GLY A 160 17.64 13.11 13.86
C GLY A 160 17.94 13.62 12.46
N ILE A 161 17.07 13.30 11.49
CA ILE A 161 17.26 13.71 10.10
C ILE A 161 16.69 15.11 9.90
N SER A 162 17.50 15.96 9.31
CA SER A 162 17.12 17.35 9.01
C SER A 162 15.94 17.41 8.03
N PRO A 163 14.92 18.25 8.29
CA PRO A 163 13.69 18.36 7.49
C PRO A 163 13.93 18.62 5.98
N GLU A 164 14.99 19.35 5.63
CA GLU A 164 15.35 19.65 4.23
C GLU A 164 15.80 18.40 3.44
N LYS A 165 16.18 17.31 4.12
CA LYS A 165 16.46 16.01 3.51
C LYS A 165 15.22 15.15 3.33
N ILE A 166 14.03 15.62 3.70
CA ILE A 166 12.81 14.83 3.68
C ILE A 166 11.85 15.38 2.63
N TYR A 167 11.50 14.55 1.65
CA TYR A 167 10.47 14.85 0.68
C TYR A 167 9.19 14.05 1.00
N PHE A 168 8.07 14.74 1.14
CA PHE A 168 6.78 14.12 1.36
C PHE A 168 6.22 13.60 0.04
N LEU A 169 6.33 12.28 -0.18
CA LEU A 169 5.82 11.58 -1.35
C LEU A 169 4.61 10.71 -0.94
N PRO A 170 3.38 11.18 -1.08
CA PRO A 170 2.19 10.43 -0.66
C PRO A 170 2.07 9.06 -1.31
N GLN A 171 1.27 8.18 -0.71
CA GLN A 171 0.83 6.95 -1.36
C GLN A 171 -0.06 7.30 -2.54
N GLY A 172 0.32 6.89 -3.73
CA GLY A 172 -0.46 7.11 -4.95
C GLY A 172 -1.42 5.97 -5.28
N VAL A 173 -2.29 6.23 -6.24
CA VAL A 173 -3.25 5.26 -6.80
C VAL A 173 -3.33 5.42 -8.31
N GLU A 174 -3.62 4.32 -9.04
CA GLU A 174 -3.85 4.32 -10.49
C GLU A 174 -5.28 4.78 -10.81
N THR A 175 -5.59 6.06 -10.58
CA THR A 175 -6.95 6.65 -10.63
C THR A 175 -7.72 6.30 -11.89
N ASN A 176 -7.07 6.36 -13.06
CA ASN A 176 -7.71 6.09 -14.36
C ASN A 176 -8.36 4.70 -14.41
N LYS A 177 -7.77 3.69 -13.76
CA LYS A 177 -8.33 2.34 -13.74
C LYS A 177 -9.67 2.29 -12.99
N PHE A 178 -9.81 3.05 -11.91
CA PHE A 178 -11.03 3.11 -11.11
C PHE A 178 -12.09 4.00 -11.75
N LEU A 179 -11.69 5.11 -12.37
CA LEU A 179 -12.62 6.01 -13.05
C LEU A 179 -13.27 5.36 -14.28
N GLN A 180 -12.50 4.59 -15.06
CA GLN A 180 -12.96 3.94 -16.29
C GLN A 180 -13.65 2.58 -16.04
N ALA A 181 -13.51 2.02 -14.84
CA ALA A 181 -14.11 0.72 -14.52
C ALA A 181 -15.63 0.78 -14.56
N GLN A 182 -16.21 -0.29 -15.05
CA GLN A 182 -17.66 -0.53 -15.06
C GLN A 182 -17.98 -1.77 -14.23
N VAL A 183 -19.26 -1.91 -13.87
CA VAL A 183 -19.77 -3.10 -13.19
C VAL A 183 -19.60 -4.31 -14.12
N ASP A 184 -19.01 -5.36 -13.61
CA ASP A 184 -18.85 -6.63 -14.34
C ASP A 184 -19.79 -7.67 -13.71
N GLN A 185 -20.80 -8.08 -14.49
CA GLN A 185 -21.83 -9.03 -14.06
C GLN A 185 -21.28 -10.37 -13.58
N ARG A 186 -20.13 -10.80 -14.12
CA ARG A 186 -19.46 -12.05 -13.67
C ARG A 186 -19.15 -12.06 -12.18
N TYR A 187 -18.81 -10.91 -11.60
CA TYR A 187 -18.57 -10.80 -10.15
C TYR A 187 -19.86 -10.78 -9.35
N GLN A 188 -20.96 -10.20 -9.90
CA GLN A 188 -22.29 -10.27 -9.27
C GLN A 188 -22.75 -11.72 -9.17
N GLU A 189 -22.68 -12.47 -10.27
CA GLU A 189 -23.05 -13.88 -10.33
C GLU A 189 -22.18 -14.72 -9.42
N ARG A 190 -20.84 -14.52 -9.46
CA ARG A 190 -19.88 -15.26 -8.64
C ARG A 190 -20.17 -15.20 -7.14
N TRP A 191 -20.66 -14.08 -6.66
CA TRP A 191 -20.95 -13.85 -5.23
C TRP A 191 -22.43 -13.72 -4.92
N GLY A 192 -23.31 -14.08 -5.86
CA GLY A 192 -24.76 -14.05 -5.67
C GLY A 192 -25.29 -12.66 -5.28
N ILE A 193 -24.67 -11.60 -5.81
CA ILE A 193 -25.08 -10.22 -5.54
C ILE A 193 -26.28 -9.87 -6.41
N LYS A 194 -27.40 -9.53 -5.78
CA LYS A 194 -28.63 -9.12 -6.47
C LYS A 194 -28.62 -7.62 -6.76
N PRO A 195 -29.39 -7.13 -7.74
CA PRO A 195 -29.44 -5.70 -8.10
C PRO A 195 -29.88 -4.78 -6.96
N ASP A 196 -30.65 -5.28 -6.00
CA ASP A 196 -31.16 -4.52 -4.85
C ASP A 196 -30.31 -4.71 -3.58
N ASP A 197 -29.24 -5.49 -3.64
CA ASP A 197 -28.31 -5.65 -2.53
C ASP A 197 -27.52 -4.34 -2.27
N GLU A 198 -27.27 -4.08 -1.01
CA GLU A 198 -26.41 -3.01 -0.53
C GLU A 198 -25.03 -3.54 -0.20
N VAL A 199 -24.12 -3.43 -1.16
CA VAL A 199 -22.80 -4.01 -1.04
C VAL A 199 -21.85 -3.06 -0.31
N ILE A 200 -21.16 -3.58 0.70
CA ILE A 200 -20.09 -2.92 1.44
C ILE A 200 -18.80 -3.70 1.20
N VAL A 201 -17.69 -3.01 1.07
CA VAL A 201 -16.38 -3.64 0.87
C VAL A 201 -15.45 -3.39 2.05
N TYR A 202 -14.73 -4.43 2.45
CA TYR A 202 -13.60 -4.37 3.38
C TYR A 202 -12.41 -5.10 2.80
N SER A 203 -11.34 -4.38 2.43
CA SER A 203 -10.10 -4.99 1.92
C SER A 203 -9.08 -5.11 3.04
N ALA A 204 -8.50 -6.31 3.23
CA ALA A 204 -7.48 -6.53 4.24
C ALA A 204 -6.58 -7.73 3.93
N SER A 205 -5.35 -7.72 4.45
CA SER A 205 -4.62 -8.96 4.67
C SER A 205 -5.25 -9.70 5.85
N LEU A 206 -5.60 -10.97 5.67
CA LEU A 206 -6.22 -11.81 6.71
C LEU A 206 -5.16 -12.67 7.43
N GLY A 207 -4.00 -12.06 7.72
CA GLY A 207 -2.91 -12.67 8.47
C GLY A 207 -3.07 -12.54 10.00
N ILE A 208 -2.00 -12.86 10.73
CA ILE A 208 -1.98 -12.88 12.20
C ILE A 208 -2.29 -11.51 12.80
N THR A 209 -1.83 -10.44 12.17
CA THR A 209 -2.02 -9.04 12.61
C THR A 209 -3.21 -8.36 11.95
N SER A 210 -4.19 -9.15 11.44
CA SER A 210 -5.35 -8.60 10.75
C SER A 210 -6.29 -7.86 11.68
N ASP A 211 -6.58 -6.60 11.37
CA ASP A 211 -7.57 -5.80 12.10
C ASP A 211 -9.02 -6.28 11.88
N PHE A 212 -9.25 -7.22 10.94
CA PHE A 212 -10.57 -7.81 10.69
C PHE A 212 -11.17 -8.48 11.93
N GLN A 213 -10.33 -8.95 12.86
CA GLN A 213 -10.80 -9.49 14.14
C GLN A 213 -11.62 -8.49 14.97
N HIS A 214 -11.35 -7.19 14.84
CA HIS A 214 -12.08 -6.11 15.51
C HIS A 214 -13.34 -5.72 14.71
N VAL A 215 -13.29 -5.84 13.40
CA VAL A 215 -14.36 -5.43 12.48
C VAL A 215 -15.47 -6.48 12.40
N LEU A 216 -15.13 -7.78 12.43
CA LEU A 216 -16.09 -8.87 12.24
C LEU A 216 -17.26 -8.88 13.26
N PRO A 217 -17.05 -8.65 14.58
CA PRO A 217 -18.17 -8.58 15.54
C PRO A 217 -19.16 -7.44 15.20
N MET A 218 -18.63 -6.28 14.85
CA MET A 218 -19.42 -5.13 14.45
C MET A 218 -20.22 -5.41 13.15
N LEU A 219 -19.59 -6.04 12.14
CA LEU A 219 -20.26 -6.43 10.90
C LEU A 219 -21.36 -7.46 11.13
N LYS A 220 -21.14 -8.44 12.03
CA LYS A 220 -22.16 -9.42 12.42
C LYS A 220 -23.44 -8.74 12.88
N ASP A 221 -23.32 -7.81 13.82
CA ASP A 221 -24.49 -7.13 14.41
C ASP A 221 -25.16 -6.17 13.41
N PHE A 222 -24.35 -5.54 12.57
CA PHE A 222 -24.83 -4.64 11.52
C PHE A 222 -25.63 -5.38 10.44
N VAL A 223 -25.05 -6.47 9.91
CA VAL A 223 -25.64 -7.30 8.85
C VAL A 223 -26.86 -8.06 9.38
N GLY A 224 -26.81 -8.58 10.61
CA GLY A 224 -27.93 -9.31 11.24
C GLY A 224 -29.25 -8.55 11.24
N LYS A 225 -29.20 -7.22 11.28
CA LYS A 225 -30.38 -6.32 11.31
C LYS A 225 -30.82 -5.83 9.91
N ARG A 226 -30.18 -6.24 8.81
CA ARG A 226 -30.40 -5.67 7.45
C ARG A 226 -30.30 -6.75 6.37
N GLU A 227 -31.43 -7.25 5.88
CA GLU A 227 -31.47 -8.38 4.94
C GLU A 227 -30.78 -8.14 3.60
N LYS A 228 -30.82 -6.90 3.09
CA LYS A 228 -30.25 -6.54 1.78
C LYS A 228 -28.75 -6.20 1.81
N VAL A 229 -28.12 -6.14 3.00
CA VAL A 229 -26.71 -5.79 3.12
C VAL A 229 -25.85 -7.01 2.90
N LYS A 230 -24.88 -6.88 1.98
CA LYS A 230 -23.79 -7.86 1.75
C LYS A 230 -22.44 -7.20 1.96
N ILE A 231 -21.53 -7.96 2.57
CA ILE A 231 -20.15 -7.53 2.81
C ILE A 231 -19.22 -8.35 1.92
N LEU A 232 -18.42 -7.69 1.08
CA LEU A 232 -17.32 -8.32 0.38
C LEU A 232 -16.02 -8.10 1.17
N VAL A 233 -15.48 -9.17 1.73
CA VAL A 233 -14.18 -9.18 2.40
C VAL A 233 -13.12 -9.57 1.38
N ILE A 234 -12.38 -8.57 0.89
CA ILE A 234 -11.37 -8.74 -0.15
C ILE A 234 -10.02 -8.97 0.51
N GLY A 235 -9.42 -10.12 0.21
CA GLY A 235 -8.08 -10.48 0.69
C GLY A 235 -7.95 -11.91 1.13
N ASP A 236 -6.72 -12.28 1.46
CA ASP A 236 -6.36 -13.62 1.89
C ASP A 236 -5.33 -13.57 3.02
N GLY A 237 -5.06 -14.71 3.64
CA GLY A 237 -4.07 -14.84 4.69
C GLY A 237 -4.29 -16.04 5.58
N SER A 238 -3.32 -16.32 6.46
CA SER A 238 -3.29 -17.52 7.30
C SER A 238 -4.49 -17.66 8.27
N ARG A 239 -5.13 -16.54 8.62
CA ARG A 239 -6.32 -16.53 9.52
C ARG A 239 -7.66 -16.51 8.77
N LYS A 240 -7.67 -16.47 7.45
CA LYS A 240 -8.93 -16.49 6.67
C LYS A 240 -9.83 -17.69 7.05
N PRO A 241 -9.32 -18.94 7.15
CA PRO A 241 -10.18 -20.07 7.56
C PRO A 241 -10.87 -19.84 8.91
N HIS A 242 -10.16 -19.27 9.88
CA HIS A 242 -10.73 -18.92 11.18
C HIS A 242 -11.89 -17.91 11.08
N PHE A 243 -11.76 -16.90 10.22
CA PHE A 243 -12.82 -15.90 10.01
C PHE A 243 -14.02 -16.49 9.25
N VAL A 244 -13.77 -17.36 8.26
CA VAL A 244 -14.83 -18.07 7.53
C VAL A 244 -15.65 -18.92 8.51
N ASN A 245 -15.00 -19.75 9.33
CA ASN A 245 -15.69 -20.59 10.34
C ASN A 245 -16.52 -19.75 11.32
N LYS A 246 -16.03 -18.57 11.72
CA LYS A 246 -16.82 -17.65 12.58
C LYS A 246 -18.06 -17.11 11.86
N VAL A 247 -17.94 -16.73 10.59
CA VAL A 247 -19.08 -16.24 9.79
C VAL A 247 -20.13 -17.33 9.61
N GLU A 248 -19.70 -18.58 9.38
CA GLU A 248 -20.59 -19.76 9.30
C GLU A 248 -21.29 -20.02 10.64
N ALA A 249 -20.57 -19.96 11.75
CA ALA A 249 -21.14 -20.10 13.09
C ALA A 249 -22.16 -18.98 13.43
N TYR A 250 -22.07 -17.83 12.78
CA TYR A 250 -23.06 -16.76 12.90
C TYR A 250 -24.24 -16.91 11.92
N GLY A 251 -24.24 -17.90 11.02
CA GLY A 251 -25.25 -18.05 9.96
C GLY A 251 -25.24 -16.95 8.91
N LEU A 252 -24.09 -16.31 8.67
CA LEU A 252 -23.95 -15.13 7.80
C LEU A 252 -23.12 -15.39 6.52
N GLN A 253 -22.87 -16.67 6.17
CA GLN A 253 -22.05 -17.07 5.02
C GLN A 253 -22.58 -16.58 3.66
N GLU A 254 -23.89 -16.35 3.53
CA GLU A 254 -24.54 -15.80 2.35
C GLU A 254 -24.45 -14.26 2.26
N ARG A 255 -23.94 -13.63 3.32
CA ARG A 255 -23.99 -12.16 3.48
C ARG A 255 -22.63 -11.54 3.79
N ILE A 256 -21.69 -12.27 4.38
CA ILE A 256 -20.28 -11.87 4.56
C ILE A 256 -19.44 -12.82 3.71
N LEU A 257 -19.05 -12.33 2.54
CA LEU A 257 -18.47 -13.12 1.46
C LEU A 257 -16.97 -12.86 1.37
N PHE A 258 -16.15 -13.92 1.48
CA PHE A 258 -14.72 -13.82 1.34
C PHE A 258 -14.31 -14.06 -0.12
N THR A 259 -13.83 -13.02 -0.80
CA THR A 259 -13.43 -13.14 -2.22
C THR A 259 -12.12 -13.90 -2.42
N GLY A 260 -11.29 -14.00 -1.37
CA GLY A 260 -9.89 -14.39 -1.48
C GLY A 260 -9.03 -13.25 -2.03
N TYR A 261 -7.80 -13.59 -2.44
CA TYR A 261 -6.91 -12.65 -3.10
C TYR A 261 -7.47 -12.28 -4.47
N LEU A 262 -7.64 -10.99 -4.72
CA LEU A 262 -7.95 -10.45 -6.04
C LEU A 262 -6.70 -9.81 -6.63
N ASN A 263 -6.51 -10.02 -7.92
CA ASN A 263 -5.47 -9.30 -8.66
C ASN A 263 -5.80 -7.80 -8.65
N HIS A 264 -4.78 -6.97 -8.54
CA HIS A 264 -4.96 -5.51 -8.55
C HIS A 264 -5.67 -4.97 -9.82
N ALA A 265 -5.63 -5.72 -10.92
CA ALA A 265 -6.39 -5.40 -12.13
C ALA A 265 -7.91 -5.65 -11.99
N GLU A 266 -8.34 -6.53 -11.07
CA GLU A 266 -9.75 -6.86 -10.81
C GLU A 266 -10.38 -5.87 -9.81
N MET A 267 -9.58 -5.26 -8.94
CA MET A 267 -10.05 -4.36 -7.89
C MET A 267 -10.99 -3.25 -8.39
N PRO A 268 -10.71 -2.54 -9.51
CA PRO A 268 -11.60 -1.47 -9.97
C PRO A 268 -13.01 -1.98 -10.29
N MET A 269 -13.15 -3.14 -10.94
CA MET A 269 -14.45 -3.72 -11.31
C MET A 269 -15.22 -4.21 -10.09
N VAL A 270 -14.51 -4.84 -9.12
CA VAL A 270 -15.12 -5.34 -7.89
C VAL A 270 -15.59 -4.19 -7.00
N LEU A 271 -14.81 -3.11 -6.87
CA LEU A 271 -15.21 -1.95 -6.09
C LEU A 271 -16.45 -1.25 -6.67
N LYS A 272 -16.70 -1.33 -7.99
CA LYS A 272 -17.92 -0.78 -8.60
C LYS A 272 -19.22 -1.48 -8.17
N LEU A 273 -19.13 -2.68 -7.56
CA LEU A 273 -20.30 -3.35 -6.98
C LEU A 273 -20.71 -2.74 -5.64
N ALA A 274 -19.81 -2.03 -4.96
CA ALA A 274 -20.03 -1.55 -3.61
C ALA A 274 -20.54 -0.10 -3.57
N LYS A 275 -21.29 0.22 -2.52
CA LYS A 275 -21.72 1.59 -2.17
C LYS A 275 -20.81 2.22 -1.12
N VAL A 276 -20.29 1.41 -0.20
CA VAL A 276 -19.49 1.86 0.95
C VAL A 276 -18.21 1.03 1.07
N GLY A 277 -17.09 1.69 1.30
CA GLY A 277 -15.84 1.09 1.68
C GLY A 277 -15.54 1.32 3.16
N ILE A 278 -15.13 0.28 3.86
CA ILE A 278 -14.72 0.35 5.27
C ILE A 278 -13.20 0.22 5.36
N ASN A 279 -12.56 1.13 6.08
CA ASN A 279 -11.16 1.02 6.43
C ASN A 279 -10.97 1.27 7.93
N TYR A 280 -10.89 0.20 8.71
CA TYR A 280 -10.54 0.25 10.12
C TYR A 280 -9.12 -0.25 10.31
N MET A 281 -8.33 0.50 11.07
CA MET A 281 -7.00 0.13 11.52
C MET A 281 -6.90 0.35 13.03
N ALA A 282 -6.46 -0.67 13.78
CA ALA A 282 -6.20 -0.52 15.22
C ALA A 282 -5.17 0.60 15.44
N PRO A 283 -5.29 1.44 16.49
CA PRO A 283 -4.42 2.59 16.71
C PRO A 283 -3.04 2.18 17.28
N THR A 284 -2.37 1.26 16.59
CA THR A 284 -1.01 0.85 16.90
C THR A 284 0.02 1.74 16.21
N ARG A 285 1.25 1.80 16.73
CA ARG A 285 2.36 2.55 16.13
C ARG A 285 2.60 2.11 14.67
N ALA A 286 2.55 0.80 14.40
CA ALA A 286 2.69 0.26 13.06
C ALA A 286 1.59 0.76 12.11
N ASN A 287 0.33 0.82 12.56
CA ASN A 287 -0.78 1.32 11.74
C ASN A 287 -0.75 2.85 11.57
N GLN A 288 -0.26 3.59 12.58
CA GLN A 288 -0.06 5.05 12.46
C GLN A 288 0.98 5.42 11.40
N SER A 289 1.98 4.57 11.18
CA SER A 289 3.00 4.79 10.14
C SER A 289 2.51 4.51 8.72
N ARG A 290 1.33 3.92 8.53
CA ARG A 290 0.81 3.52 7.21
C ARG A 290 0.06 4.62 6.48
N ALA A 291 0.13 4.58 5.14
CA ALA A 291 -0.79 5.28 4.27
C ALA A 291 -1.70 4.26 3.56
N SER A 292 -2.99 4.29 3.88
CA SER A 292 -3.94 3.30 3.37
C SER A 292 -4.25 3.52 1.88
N ILE A 293 -3.73 2.66 1.01
CA ILE A 293 -4.09 2.67 -0.42
C ILE A 293 -5.60 2.45 -0.62
N LYS A 294 -6.25 1.70 0.28
CA LYS A 294 -7.67 1.33 0.19
C LYS A 294 -8.58 2.55 0.22
N VAL A 295 -8.32 3.52 1.10
CA VAL A 295 -9.10 4.78 1.16
C VAL A 295 -9.06 5.49 -0.20
N ARG A 296 -7.88 5.56 -0.81
CA ARG A 296 -7.71 6.17 -2.15
C ARG A 296 -8.42 5.40 -3.24
N GLU A 297 -8.32 4.07 -3.23
CA GLU A 297 -8.99 3.20 -4.19
C GLU A 297 -10.51 3.29 -4.06
N TYR A 298 -11.04 3.30 -2.84
CA TYR A 298 -12.47 3.45 -2.58
C TYR A 298 -12.98 4.81 -3.07
N LEU A 299 -12.30 5.90 -2.74
CA LEU A 299 -12.67 7.24 -3.21
C LEU A 299 -12.54 7.34 -4.74
N ALA A 300 -11.48 6.80 -5.34
CA ALA A 300 -11.30 6.76 -6.81
C ALA A 300 -12.41 5.94 -7.51
N ALA A 301 -12.88 4.86 -6.88
CA ALA A 301 -14.02 4.08 -7.38
C ALA A 301 -15.38 4.78 -7.20
N GLY A 302 -15.43 5.88 -6.41
CA GLY A 302 -16.65 6.64 -6.13
C GLY A 302 -17.44 6.11 -4.95
N LEU A 303 -16.82 5.28 -4.09
CA LEU A 303 -17.47 4.78 -2.87
C LEU A 303 -17.48 5.86 -1.79
N LYS A 304 -18.47 5.79 -0.93
CA LYS A 304 -18.44 6.48 0.36
C LYS A 304 -17.53 5.68 1.31
N VAL A 305 -16.71 6.37 2.06
CA VAL A 305 -15.70 5.72 2.91
C VAL A 305 -15.99 6.02 4.37
N VAL A 306 -16.02 4.95 5.17
CA VAL A 306 -16.07 5.02 6.63
C VAL A 306 -14.76 4.47 7.18
N CYS A 307 -14.03 5.30 7.91
CA CYS A 307 -12.73 4.91 8.46
C CYS A 307 -12.47 5.57 9.81
N ASN A 308 -11.43 5.13 10.50
CA ASN A 308 -10.96 5.82 11.71
C ASN A 308 -9.69 6.66 11.41
N PRO A 309 -9.38 7.67 12.24
CA PRO A 309 -8.27 8.62 12.01
C PRO A 309 -6.90 7.98 12.36
N VAL A 310 -6.58 6.85 11.72
CA VAL A 310 -5.31 6.14 11.89
C VAL A 310 -4.53 6.17 10.57
N GLY A 311 -3.23 6.32 10.67
CA GLY A 311 -2.36 6.52 9.52
C GLY A 311 -2.54 7.89 8.89
N ASP A 312 -2.85 7.93 7.61
CA ASP A 312 -3.06 9.17 6.86
C ASP A 312 -4.54 9.48 6.54
N ALA A 313 -5.47 8.82 7.23
CA ALA A 313 -6.92 8.95 6.95
C ALA A 313 -7.44 10.39 7.10
N GLU A 314 -6.85 11.20 7.99
CA GLU A 314 -7.21 12.60 8.18
C GLU A 314 -6.98 13.48 6.93
N ALA A 315 -6.07 13.09 6.05
CA ALA A 315 -5.87 13.79 4.78
C ALA A 315 -7.13 13.78 3.87
N PHE A 316 -8.10 12.92 4.19
CA PHE A 316 -9.35 12.74 3.44
C PHE A 316 -10.60 13.18 4.20
N LYS A 317 -10.45 13.87 5.35
CA LYS A 317 -11.55 14.20 6.30
C LYS A 317 -12.79 14.82 5.64
N ASP A 318 -12.61 15.61 4.59
CA ASP A 318 -13.72 16.28 3.88
C ASP A 318 -14.51 15.33 2.97
N TYR A 319 -13.94 14.15 2.65
CA TYR A 319 -14.47 13.16 1.70
C TYR A 319 -14.82 11.82 2.32
N VAL A 320 -14.43 11.58 3.58
CA VAL A 320 -14.71 10.35 4.31
C VAL A 320 -15.55 10.63 5.56
N THR A 321 -16.12 9.60 6.14
CA THR A 321 -16.71 9.68 7.49
C THR A 321 -15.68 9.12 8.48
N LEU A 322 -15.13 9.97 9.32
CA LEU A 322 -14.20 9.58 10.37
C LEU A 322 -14.98 9.15 11.62
N CYS A 323 -14.65 7.97 12.13
CA CYS A 323 -15.16 7.40 13.39
C CYS A 323 -14.02 7.30 14.39
N THR A 324 -14.19 7.80 15.59
CA THR A 324 -13.16 7.75 16.64
C THR A 324 -13.03 6.35 17.24
N GLY A 325 -14.15 5.62 17.36
CA GLY A 325 -14.23 4.26 17.83
C GLY A 325 -14.97 3.34 16.88
N ILE A 326 -14.78 2.02 17.03
CA ILE A 326 -15.41 1.02 16.18
C ILE A 326 -16.94 0.94 16.38
N GLU A 327 -17.42 1.36 17.55
CA GLU A 327 -18.82 1.44 17.92
C GLU A 327 -19.62 2.48 17.09
N GLU A 328 -18.94 3.48 16.53
CA GLU A 328 -19.57 4.50 15.67
C GLU A 328 -19.80 3.99 14.23
N PHE A 329 -19.03 2.98 13.79
CA PHE A 329 -19.09 2.48 12.41
C PHE A 329 -20.49 2.03 11.97
N PRO A 330 -21.28 1.27 12.77
CA PRO A 330 -22.62 0.88 12.32
C PRO A 330 -23.53 2.05 11.94
N GLY A 331 -23.52 3.12 12.74
CA GLY A 331 -24.27 4.35 12.47
C GLY A 331 -23.76 5.07 11.21
N ALA A 332 -22.45 5.22 11.11
CA ALA A 332 -21.78 5.86 9.97
C ALA A 332 -22.02 5.10 8.65
N ILE A 333 -21.91 3.77 8.67
CA ILE A 333 -22.18 2.90 7.51
C ILE A 333 -23.66 3.02 7.10
N GLY A 334 -24.60 2.96 8.07
CA GLY A 334 -26.03 3.10 7.80
C GLY A 334 -26.36 4.44 7.15
N LYS A 335 -25.78 5.54 7.63
CA LYS A 335 -25.91 6.87 7.03
C LYS A 335 -25.31 6.91 5.62
N ALA A 336 -24.12 6.35 5.43
CA ALA A 336 -23.48 6.30 4.13
C ALA A 336 -24.27 5.49 3.09
N LEU A 337 -24.91 4.39 3.47
CA LEU A 337 -25.78 3.62 2.56
C LEU A 337 -27.00 4.42 2.12
N GLY A 338 -27.63 5.17 3.04
CA GLY A 338 -28.82 6.00 2.76
C GLY A 338 -28.54 7.32 2.03
N GLU A 339 -27.30 7.78 2.01
CA GLU A 339 -26.94 9.06 1.41
C GLU A 339 -27.01 9.00 -0.12
N LYS A 340 -27.71 9.96 -0.74
CA LYS A 340 -27.85 10.13 -2.20
C LYS A 340 -27.15 11.41 -2.65
N ASN A 341 -25.84 11.48 -2.52
CA ASN A 341 -25.06 12.66 -2.97
C ASN A 341 -23.99 12.24 -3.97
N PRO A 342 -24.31 12.14 -5.27
CA PRO A 342 -23.33 11.78 -6.30
C PRO A 342 -22.29 12.88 -6.54
N GLU A 343 -22.58 14.15 -6.22
CA GLU A 343 -21.63 15.24 -6.40
C GLU A 343 -20.45 15.11 -5.45
N LYS A 344 -20.70 14.82 -4.17
CA LYS A 344 -19.63 14.58 -3.20
C LYS A 344 -18.70 13.42 -3.62
N ALA A 345 -19.26 12.36 -4.19
CA ALA A 345 -18.46 11.25 -4.71
C ALA A 345 -17.57 11.68 -5.89
N ARG A 346 -18.10 12.51 -6.81
CA ARG A 346 -17.32 13.07 -7.93
C ARG A 346 -16.24 14.04 -7.45
N GLU A 347 -16.51 14.86 -6.45
CA GLU A 347 -15.51 15.75 -5.84
C GLU A 347 -14.38 14.95 -5.18
N ALA A 348 -14.72 13.88 -4.45
CA ALA A 348 -13.74 12.97 -3.86
C ALA A 348 -12.86 12.29 -4.93
N GLN A 349 -13.45 11.84 -6.03
CA GLN A 349 -12.70 11.28 -7.17
C GLN A 349 -11.72 12.30 -7.76
N LYS A 350 -12.18 13.53 -8.03
CA LYS A 350 -11.33 14.60 -8.54
C LYS A 350 -10.21 14.98 -7.56
N PHE A 351 -10.51 14.99 -6.26
CA PHE A 351 -9.52 15.24 -5.23
C PHE A 351 -8.43 14.19 -5.24
N VAL A 352 -8.80 12.90 -5.28
CA VAL A 352 -7.84 11.79 -5.34
C VAL A 352 -7.04 11.82 -6.65
N GLU A 353 -7.67 12.11 -7.78
CA GLU A 353 -7.00 12.22 -9.08
C GLU A 353 -5.94 13.32 -9.09
N ARG A 354 -6.26 14.50 -8.58
CA ARG A 354 -5.36 15.66 -8.57
C ARG A 354 -4.20 15.52 -7.58
N ASN A 355 -4.45 14.90 -6.41
CA ASN A 355 -3.47 14.92 -5.31
C ASN A 355 -2.73 13.59 -5.12
N PHE A 356 -3.29 12.47 -5.64
CA PHE A 356 -2.78 11.12 -5.36
C PHE A 356 -2.60 10.25 -6.61
N SER A 357 -2.77 10.78 -7.82
CA SER A 357 -2.43 10.02 -9.03
C SER A 357 -0.90 9.89 -9.17
N TRP A 358 -0.43 8.71 -9.54
CA TRP A 358 1.01 8.48 -9.73
C TRP A 358 1.66 9.41 -10.73
N PRO A 359 1.02 9.77 -11.88
CA PRO A 359 1.58 10.75 -12.81
C PRO A 359 1.92 12.08 -12.15
N HIS A 360 0.98 12.65 -11.39
CA HIS A 360 1.16 13.92 -10.69
C HIS A 360 2.25 13.83 -9.61
N LEU A 361 2.18 12.81 -8.74
CA LEU A 361 3.13 12.64 -7.65
C LEU A 361 4.58 12.45 -8.14
N VAL A 362 4.76 11.69 -9.23
CA VAL A 362 6.09 11.43 -9.77
C VAL A 362 6.63 12.66 -10.52
N GLU A 363 5.78 13.43 -11.21
CA GLU A 363 6.17 14.68 -11.84
C GLU A 363 6.68 15.71 -10.81
N ASP A 364 5.95 15.89 -9.71
CA ASP A 364 6.36 16.77 -8.61
C ASP A 364 7.66 16.29 -7.97
N PHE A 365 7.79 14.99 -7.72
CA PHE A 365 9.00 14.40 -7.19
C PHE A 365 10.21 14.63 -8.11
N LEU A 366 10.06 14.42 -9.42
CA LEU A 366 11.13 14.68 -10.40
C LEU A 366 11.51 16.15 -10.47
N SER A 367 10.53 17.04 -10.33
CA SER A 367 10.77 18.48 -10.28
C SER A 367 11.60 18.86 -9.05
N HIS A 368 11.37 18.20 -7.91
CA HIS A 368 12.18 18.36 -6.71
C HIS A 368 13.61 17.82 -6.92
N LEU A 369 13.77 16.61 -7.48
CA LEU A 369 15.09 16.01 -7.75
C LEU A 369 15.97 16.85 -8.69
N LYS A 370 15.38 17.61 -9.60
CA LYS A 370 16.13 18.48 -10.51
C LYS A 370 16.65 19.76 -9.84
N LYS A 371 16.02 20.17 -8.74
CA LYS A 371 16.41 21.37 -7.97
C LYS A 371 17.40 21.06 -6.85
N SER A 372 17.47 19.81 -6.40
CA SER A 372 18.40 19.27 -5.39
C SER A 372 19.74 18.88 -6.00
#